data_b938b4c4ace98274d37e96135063f040
#
_entry.id   b938b4c4ace98274d37e96135063f040
#
_cell.length_a   1.000
_cell.length_b   1.000
_cell.length_c   1.000
_cell.angle_alpha   90.00
_cell.angle_beta   90.00
_cell.angle_gamma   90.00
#
_symmetry.space_group_name_H-M   'P 1'
#
loop_
_entity.id
_entity.type
_entity.pdbx_description
1 polymer ?
#
loop_
_entity_poly.entity_id
_entity_poly.type
_entity_poly.pdbx_seq_one_letter_code
_entity_poly.pdbx_strand_id
1 'polypeptide(L)'
;MRGALRNVRRMADSTALHLDDTFNDLARWLDFDAPRLRRIVAAFHRATVRDMLAMEHAAARGAWHDVRRLADRIAIGCAQIGEARAAECLAPLREAHQEVTTKAMFFAWYGARREELIGLIDRAAEVAMAEAFADPLADSC
;
A
#
# COMPACT_ATOMS: atom_id res chain seq x y z
N MET A 1 30.65 -13.33 -11.88
CA MET A 1 30.28 -11.97 -12.25
C MET A 1 28.89 -11.88 -12.86
N ARG A 2 28.59 -12.69 -13.87
CA ARG A 2 27.26 -12.71 -14.46
C ARG A 2 26.18 -13.10 -13.45
N GLY A 3 26.49 -13.99 -12.52
CA GLY A 3 25.56 -14.41 -11.49
C GLY A 3 25.22 -13.32 -10.50
N ALA A 4 26.23 -12.51 -10.12
CA ALA A 4 26.01 -11.39 -9.19
C ALA A 4 25.18 -10.29 -9.82
N LEU A 5 25.49 -9.97 -11.09
CA LEU A 5 24.72 -8.99 -11.85
C LEU A 5 23.29 -9.47 -12.08
N ARG A 6 23.14 -10.78 -12.33
CA ARG A 6 21.83 -11.37 -12.52
C ARG A 6 21.03 -11.33 -11.23
N ASN A 7 21.68 -11.54 -10.09
CA ASN A 7 21.01 -11.45 -8.79
C ASN A 7 20.59 -10.03 -8.45
N VAL A 8 21.44 -9.05 -8.75
CA VAL A 8 21.11 -7.63 -8.54
C VAL A 8 19.95 -7.23 -9.45
N ARG A 9 20.00 -7.64 -10.72
CA ARG A 9 18.91 -7.42 -11.65
C ARG A 9 17.64 -8.11 -11.19
N ARG A 10 17.78 -9.34 -10.70
CA ARG A 10 16.65 -10.12 -10.24
C ARG A 10 16.02 -9.48 -9.01
N MET A 11 16.80 -8.87 -8.12
CA MET A 11 16.26 -8.13 -6.99
C MET A 11 15.55 -6.86 -7.43
N ALA A 12 16.14 -6.12 -8.35
CA ALA A 12 15.51 -4.95 -8.94
C ALA A 12 14.27 -5.35 -9.74
N ASP A 13 14.39 -6.40 -10.56
CA ASP A 13 13.30 -6.92 -11.35
C ASP A 13 12.20 -7.53 -10.47
N SER A 14 12.57 -8.18 -9.36
CA SER A 14 11.60 -8.68 -8.39
C SER A 14 10.81 -7.55 -7.75
N THR A 15 11.47 -6.44 -7.44
CA THR A 15 10.79 -5.27 -6.90
C THR A 15 9.87 -4.67 -7.96
N ALA A 16 10.35 -4.53 -9.19
CA ALA A 16 9.55 -4.05 -10.31
C ALA A 16 8.42 -5.01 -10.65
N LEU A 17 8.70 -6.33 -10.69
CA LEU A 17 7.70 -7.35 -10.92
C LEU A 17 6.67 -7.39 -9.81
N HIS A 18 7.11 -7.17 -8.57
CA HIS A 18 6.19 -7.09 -7.44
C HIS A 18 5.23 -5.91 -7.59
N LEU A 19 5.72 -4.78 -8.07
CA LEU A 19 4.88 -3.62 -8.37
C LEU A 19 3.97 -3.91 -9.56
N ASP A 20 4.47 -4.60 -10.59
CA ASP A 20 3.68 -4.98 -11.75
C ASP A 20 2.65 -6.04 -11.40
N ASP A 21 2.96 -6.91 -10.45
CA ASP A 21 2.05 -7.92 -9.95
C ASP A 21 1.10 -7.38 -8.88
N THR A 22 1.24 -6.13 -8.53
CA THR A 22 0.37 -5.49 -7.56
C THR A 22 -1.08 -5.60 -8.01
N PHE A 23 -1.95 -6.02 -7.11
CA PHE A 23 -3.37 -6.24 -7.34
C PHE A 23 -3.70 -7.45 -8.22
N ASN A 24 -2.73 -8.31 -8.52
CA ASN A 24 -2.98 -9.51 -9.30
C ASN A 24 -3.99 -10.45 -8.63
N ASP A 25 -3.85 -10.66 -7.34
CA ASP A 25 -4.78 -11.51 -6.60
C ASP A 25 -6.18 -10.90 -6.59
N LEU A 26 -6.26 -9.60 -6.38
CA LEU A 26 -7.54 -8.89 -6.43
C LEU A 26 -8.18 -9.03 -7.81
N ALA A 27 -7.39 -8.86 -8.87
CA ALA A 27 -7.90 -9.01 -10.23
C ALA A 27 -8.46 -10.41 -10.46
N ARG A 28 -7.77 -11.44 -9.99
CA ARG A 28 -8.26 -12.82 -10.09
C ARG A 28 -9.54 -13.03 -9.31
N TRP A 29 -9.62 -12.50 -8.11
CA TRP A 29 -10.83 -12.61 -7.29
C TRP A 29 -12.04 -11.95 -7.95
N LEU A 30 -11.81 -10.95 -8.80
CA LEU A 30 -12.84 -10.22 -9.51
C LEU A 30 -13.05 -10.74 -10.95
N ASP A 31 -12.46 -11.88 -11.30
CA ASP A 31 -12.50 -12.45 -12.64
C ASP A 31 -12.07 -11.45 -13.71
N PHE A 32 -11.06 -10.63 -13.37
CA PHE A 32 -10.49 -9.63 -14.27
C PHE A 32 -11.51 -8.60 -14.75
N ASP A 33 -12.53 -8.31 -13.94
CA ASP A 33 -13.49 -7.25 -14.18
C ASP A 33 -12.80 -5.90 -13.96
N ALA A 34 -12.32 -5.28 -15.04
CA ALA A 34 -11.52 -4.07 -14.97
C ALA A 34 -12.26 -2.88 -14.33
N PRO A 35 -13.51 -2.57 -14.70
CA PRO A 35 -14.22 -1.47 -14.05
C PRO A 35 -14.37 -1.67 -12.53
N ARG A 36 -14.64 -2.90 -12.11
CA ARG A 36 -14.79 -3.22 -10.70
C ARG A 36 -13.47 -3.11 -9.95
N LEU A 37 -12.39 -3.64 -10.57
CA LEU A 37 -11.04 -3.52 -10.02
C LEU A 37 -10.67 -2.06 -9.80
N ARG A 38 -10.89 -1.24 -10.81
CA ARG A 38 -10.59 0.18 -10.74
C ARG A 38 -11.33 0.88 -9.60
N ARG A 39 -12.62 0.59 -9.44
CA ARG A 39 -13.41 1.20 -8.36
C ARG A 39 -12.88 0.82 -6.98
N ILE A 40 -12.54 -0.46 -6.80
CA ILE A 40 -12.03 -0.95 -5.52
C ILE A 40 -10.66 -0.36 -5.24
N VAL A 41 -9.78 -0.33 -6.24
CA VAL A 41 -8.43 0.23 -6.08
C VAL A 41 -8.49 1.73 -5.81
N ALA A 42 -9.36 2.45 -6.48
CA ALA A 42 -9.54 3.88 -6.26
C ALA A 42 -10.05 4.17 -4.83
N ALA A 43 -10.99 3.38 -4.35
CA ALA A 43 -11.49 3.51 -2.97
C ALA A 43 -10.39 3.20 -1.96
N PHE A 44 -9.61 2.15 -2.21
CA PHE A 44 -8.46 1.81 -1.38
C PHE A 44 -7.46 2.97 -1.32
N HIS A 45 -7.14 3.54 -2.47
CA HIS A 45 -6.20 4.66 -2.56
C HIS A 45 -6.66 5.82 -1.68
N ARG A 46 -7.90 6.26 -1.85
CA ARG A 46 -8.43 7.39 -1.08
C ARG A 46 -8.42 7.13 0.42
N ALA A 47 -8.90 5.95 0.82
CA ALA A 47 -8.97 5.59 2.23
C ALA A 47 -7.57 5.49 2.86
N THR A 48 -6.63 4.89 2.15
CA THR A 48 -5.28 4.68 2.66
C THR A 48 -4.52 6.00 2.81
N VAL A 49 -4.61 6.88 1.82
CA VAL A 49 -3.98 8.21 1.91
C VAL A 49 -4.54 8.97 3.10
N ARG A 50 -5.87 8.99 3.25
CA ARG A 50 -6.50 9.67 4.37
C ARG A 50 -6.04 9.10 5.71
N ASP A 51 -6.01 7.79 5.82
CA ASP A 51 -5.64 7.13 7.07
C ASP A 51 -4.15 7.31 7.40
N MET A 52 -3.28 7.31 6.39
CA MET A 52 -1.85 7.58 6.60
C MET A 52 -1.62 9.00 7.11
N LEU A 53 -2.28 9.98 6.52
CA LEU A 53 -2.18 11.35 6.98
C LEU A 53 -2.70 11.50 8.41
N ALA A 54 -3.83 10.87 8.71
CA ALA A 54 -4.39 10.90 10.06
C ALA A 54 -3.45 10.23 11.06
N MET A 55 -2.80 9.14 10.67
CA MET A 55 -1.85 8.43 11.52
C MET A 55 -0.62 9.29 11.82
N GLU A 56 -0.09 9.99 10.81
CA GLU A 56 1.04 10.90 11.00
C GLU A 56 0.66 12.04 11.94
N HIS A 57 -0.52 12.60 11.80
CA HIS A 57 -1.01 13.64 12.70
C HIS A 57 -1.20 13.12 14.12
N ALA A 58 -1.75 11.93 14.27
CA ALA A 58 -1.93 11.32 15.58
C ALA A 58 -0.58 11.06 16.27
N ALA A 59 0.42 10.58 15.52
CA ALA A 59 1.76 10.34 16.04
C ALA A 59 2.40 11.65 16.50
N ALA A 60 2.22 12.73 15.74
CA ALA A 60 2.77 14.04 16.09
C ALA A 60 2.18 14.56 17.41
N ARG A 61 0.94 14.20 17.72
CA ARG A 61 0.30 14.56 18.98
C ARG A 61 0.55 13.57 20.11
N GLY A 62 1.22 12.45 19.83
CA GLY A 62 1.40 11.39 20.80
C GLY A 62 0.12 10.59 21.09
N ALA A 63 -0.85 10.64 20.19
CA ALA A 63 -2.12 9.91 20.33
C ALA A 63 -1.92 8.46 19.86
N TRP A 64 -1.22 7.66 20.64
CA TRP A 64 -0.79 6.32 20.24
C TRP A 64 -1.94 5.34 20.04
N HIS A 65 -3.02 5.49 20.78
CA HIS A 65 -4.21 4.67 20.58
C HIS A 65 -4.76 4.88 19.15
N ASP A 66 -4.82 6.14 18.71
CA ASP A 66 -5.28 6.46 17.37
C ASP A 66 -4.31 5.96 16.30
N VAL A 67 -2.99 6.05 16.56
CA VAL A 67 -1.98 5.51 15.66
C VAL A 67 -2.22 4.02 15.43
N ARG A 68 -2.42 3.26 16.51
CA ARG A 68 -2.66 1.82 16.40
C ARG A 68 -3.95 1.50 15.66
N ARG A 69 -5.01 2.24 15.95
CA ARG A 69 -6.30 2.06 15.30
C ARG A 69 -6.19 2.32 13.79
N LEU A 70 -5.51 3.38 13.42
CA LEU A 70 -5.32 3.74 12.01
C LEU A 70 -4.41 2.76 11.30
N ALA A 71 -3.33 2.33 11.95
CA ALA A 71 -2.46 1.29 11.40
C ALA A 71 -3.22 0.00 11.14
N ASP A 72 -4.11 -0.38 12.05
CA ASP A 72 -4.96 -1.55 11.89
C ASP A 72 -5.89 -1.41 10.69
N ARG A 73 -6.51 -0.25 10.53
CA ARG A 73 -7.39 0.02 9.39
C ARG A 73 -6.64 -0.07 8.06
N ILE A 74 -5.45 0.52 7.99
CA ILE A 74 -4.63 0.46 6.78
C ILE A 74 -4.26 -0.99 6.48
N ALA A 75 -3.84 -1.74 7.50
CA ALA A 75 -3.46 -3.14 7.32
C ALA A 75 -4.62 -4.00 6.84
N ILE A 76 -5.80 -3.81 7.42
CA ILE A 76 -6.99 -4.53 6.99
C ILE A 76 -7.32 -4.20 5.53
N GLY A 77 -7.24 -2.92 5.15
CA GLY A 77 -7.46 -2.51 3.77
C GLY A 77 -6.49 -3.17 2.81
N CYS A 78 -5.21 -3.19 3.17
CA CYS A 78 -4.18 -3.86 2.35
C CYS A 78 -4.48 -5.35 2.19
N ALA A 79 -4.84 -6.02 3.28
CA ALA A 79 -5.15 -7.44 3.23
C ALA A 79 -6.38 -7.72 2.38
N GLN A 80 -7.39 -6.86 2.45
CA GLN A 80 -8.63 -7.03 1.68
C GLN A 80 -8.43 -6.93 0.18
N ILE A 81 -7.43 -6.17 -0.26
CA ILE A 81 -7.13 -6.06 -1.69
C ILE A 81 -6.05 -7.04 -2.13
N GLY A 82 -5.68 -7.99 -1.27
CA GLY A 82 -4.70 -9.01 -1.61
C GLY A 82 -3.25 -8.60 -1.43
N GLU A 83 -3.00 -7.51 -0.70
CA GLU A 83 -1.65 -7.00 -0.46
C GLU A 83 -1.20 -7.27 0.97
N ALA A 84 -1.11 -8.55 1.32
CA ALA A 84 -0.77 -8.99 2.66
C ALA A 84 0.61 -8.50 3.10
N ARG A 85 1.54 -8.38 2.17
CA ARG A 85 2.90 -7.92 2.48
C ARG A 85 2.89 -6.48 2.97
N ALA A 86 2.09 -5.63 2.36
CA ALA A 86 1.94 -4.25 2.82
C ALA A 86 1.29 -4.21 4.19
N ALA A 87 0.33 -5.10 4.45
CA ALA A 87 -0.28 -5.21 5.76
C ALA A 87 0.76 -5.57 6.83
N GLU A 88 1.69 -6.45 6.50
CA GLU A 88 2.76 -6.87 7.42
C GLU A 88 3.70 -5.74 7.78
N CYS A 89 3.88 -4.76 6.91
CA CYS A 89 4.70 -3.59 7.21
C CYS A 89 4.21 -2.82 8.44
N LEU A 90 2.93 -2.94 8.75
CA LEU A 90 2.31 -2.23 9.86
C LEU A 90 2.21 -3.08 11.12
N ALA A 91 2.63 -4.34 11.06
CA ALA A 91 2.52 -5.26 12.19
C ALA A 91 3.14 -4.71 13.48
N PRO A 92 4.35 -4.10 13.46
CA PRO A 92 4.92 -3.56 14.69
C PRO A 92 4.04 -2.54 15.39
N LEU A 93 3.30 -1.72 14.64
CA LEU A 93 2.40 -0.74 15.24
C LEU A 93 1.13 -1.37 15.80
N ARG A 94 0.65 -2.43 15.14
CA ARG A 94 -0.57 -3.11 15.56
C ARG A 94 -0.34 -3.96 16.82
N GLU A 95 0.84 -4.59 16.89
CA GLU A 95 1.20 -5.52 17.96
C GLU A 95 1.87 -4.83 19.12
N ALA A 96 2.42 -3.64 18.94
CA ALA A 96 3.12 -2.92 19.97
C ALA A 96 2.13 -2.46 21.02
N HIS A 97 2.24 -3.01 22.20
CA HIS A 97 1.40 -2.56 23.31
C HIS A 97 1.87 -1.21 23.83
N GLN A 98 3.15 -1.07 24.08
CA GLN A 98 3.69 0.14 24.69
C GLN A 98 5.06 0.52 24.17
N GLU A 99 5.64 -0.29 23.29
CA GLU A 99 7.01 -0.08 22.84
C GLU A 99 7.14 1.13 21.93
N VAL A 100 6.11 1.42 21.18
CA VAL A 100 6.11 2.63 20.36
C VAL A 100 5.61 3.77 21.22
N THR A 101 6.47 4.19 22.13
CA THR A 101 6.09 5.15 23.15
C THR A 101 6.59 6.56 22.88
N THR A 102 7.51 6.72 21.91
CA THR A 102 8.07 8.02 21.61
C THR A 102 7.87 8.38 20.14
N LYS A 103 7.72 9.67 19.89
CA LYS A 103 7.62 10.19 18.53
C LYS A 103 8.84 9.82 17.70
N ALA A 104 10.04 9.90 18.31
CA ALA A 104 11.28 9.60 17.61
C ALA A 104 11.30 8.15 17.12
N MET A 105 10.86 7.21 17.96
CA MET A 105 10.81 5.80 17.59
C MET A 105 9.81 5.56 16.46
N PHE A 106 8.63 6.17 16.56
CA PHE A 106 7.61 6.05 15.52
C PHE A 106 8.15 6.56 14.18
N PHE A 107 8.66 7.77 14.14
CA PHE A 107 9.09 8.38 12.88
C PHE A 107 10.32 7.70 12.30
N ALA A 108 11.23 7.18 13.14
CA ALA A 108 12.35 6.39 12.64
C ALA A 108 11.87 5.10 11.98
N TRP A 109 10.97 4.38 12.63
CA TRP A 109 10.41 3.14 12.07
C TRP A 109 9.56 3.45 10.84
N TYR A 110 8.66 4.40 10.95
CA TYR A 110 7.73 4.75 9.88
C TYR A 110 8.46 5.29 8.65
N GLY A 111 9.50 6.10 8.86
CA GLY A 111 10.32 6.58 7.75
C GLY A 111 10.92 5.46 6.92
N ALA A 112 11.33 4.37 7.58
CA ALA A 112 11.86 3.21 6.89
C ALA A 112 10.79 2.40 6.14
N ARG A 113 9.55 2.42 6.61
CA ARG A 113 8.46 1.59 6.06
C ARG A 113 7.52 2.36 5.14
N ARG A 114 7.51 3.67 5.27
CA ARG A 114 6.59 4.54 4.55
C ARG A 114 6.71 4.38 3.04
N GLU A 115 7.90 4.18 2.55
CA GLU A 115 8.15 4.05 1.11
C GLU A 115 7.45 2.85 0.50
N GLU A 116 7.36 1.74 1.21
CA GLU A 116 6.64 0.57 0.74
C GLU A 116 5.14 0.86 0.58
N LEU A 117 4.57 1.56 1.54
CA LEU A 117 3.17 1.96 1.49
C LEU A 117 2.93 2.99 0.39
N ILE A 118 3.83 3.95 0.23
CA ILE A 118 3.73 4.95 -0.82
C ILE A 118 3.82 4.30 -2.19
N GLY A 119 4.73 3.33 -2.36
CA GLY A 119 4.81 2.58 -3.60
C GLY A 119 3.51 1.90 -3.96
N LEU A 120 2.84 1.29 -2.98
CA LEU A 120 1.55 0.66 -3.19
C LEU A 120 0.46 1.70 -3.53
N ILE A 121 0.46 2.83 -2.84
CA ILE A 121 -0.49 3.92 -3.09
C ILE A 121 -0.29 4.49 -4.50
N ASP A 122 0.96 4.71 -4.90
CA ASP A 122 1.28 5.21 -6.23
C ASP A 122 0.81 4.22 -7.30
N ARG A 123 1.02 2.93 -7.07
CA ARG A 123 0.55 1.91 -7.99
C ARG A 123 -0.98 1.91 -8.08
N ALA A 124 -1.65 2.10 -6.97
CA ALA A 124 -3.12 2.20 -6.95
C ALA A 124 -3.59 3.40 -7.77
N ALA A 125 -2.92 4.54 -7.63
CA ALA A 125 -3.25 5.72 -8.41
C ALA A 125 -3.04 5.48 -9.91
N GLU A 126 -1.96 4.82 -10.28
CA GLU A 126 -1.68 4.49 -11.67
C GLU A 126 -2.76 3.59 -12.27
N VAL A 127 -3.16 2.56 -11.56
CA VAL A 127 -4.21 1.64 -12.00
C VAL A 127 -5.51 2.41 -12.21
N ALA A 128 -5.88 3.23 -11.25
CA ALA A 128 -7.11 4.02 -11.34
C ALA A 128 -7.08 4.99 -12.53
N MET A 129 -5.94 5.64 -12.77
CA MET A 129 -5.80 6.61 -13.84
C MET A 129 -5.70 5.96 -15.22
N ALA A 130 -4.95 4.87 -15.33
CA ALA A 130 -4.81 4.16 -16.61
C ALA A 130 -6.17 3.69 -17.12
N GLU A 131 -6.99 3.16 -16.25
CA GLU A 131 -8.35 2.72 -16.58
C GLU A 131 -9.24 3.91 -16.94
N ALA A 132 -9.05 5.04 -16.28
CA ALA A 132 -9.80 6.26 -16.61
C ALA A 132 -9.50 6.77 -18.01
N PHE A 133 -8.27 6.60 -18.47
CA PHE A 133 -7.89 6.96 -19.84
C PHE A 133 -8.44 5.98 -20.87
N ALA A 134 -8.57 4.72 -20.51
CA ALA A 134 -9.11 3.71 -21.40
C ALA A 134 -10.61 3.85 -21.61
N ASP A 135 -11.35 4.18 -20.56
CA ASP A 135 -12.80 4.28 -20.58
C ASP A 135 -13.37 5.26 -21.60
N PRO A 136 -12.85 6.50 -21.72
CA PRO A 136 -13.39 7.44 -22.71
C PRO A 136 -13.27 6.93 -24.13
N LEU A 137 -12.23 6.16 -24.44
CA LEU A 137 -12.06 5.58 -25.76
C LEU A 137 -13.02 4.43 -26.01
N ALA A 138 -13.31 3.65 -25.01
CA ALA A 138 -14.28 2.57 -25.07
C ALA A 138 -15.70 3.12 -25.19
N ASP A 139 -16.00 4.18 -24.49
CA ASP A 139 -17.33 4.79 -24.48
C ASP A 139 -17.62 5.57 -25.74
N SER A 140 -16.60 6.00 -26.49
CA SER A 140 -16.80 6.74 -27.74
C SER A 140 -17.13 5.84 -28.90
N CYS A 141 -17.11 4.56 -28.71
CA CYS A 141 -17.54 3.57 -29.67
C CYS A 141 -18.94 3.10 -29.35
#